data_31d2591f650ca6b3abe8938ede7e8a29
#
_entry.id   31d2591f650ca6b3abe8938ede7e8a29
#
_cell.length_a   1.000
_cell.length_b   1.000
_cell.length_c   1.000
_cell.angle_alpha   90.00
_cell.angle_beta   90.00
_cell.angle_gamma   90.00
#
_symmetry.space_group_name_H-M   'P 1'
#
loop_
_entity.id
_entity.type
_entity.pdbx_description
1 polymer ?
#
loop_
_entity_poly.entity_id
_entity_poly.type
_entity_poly.pdbx_seq_one_letter_code
_entity_poly.pdbx_strand_id
1 'polypeptide(L)'
;MLLHIIHYFCLNSLLKHIIMTALANFVKQKRKEANLTQEAFAERAGVALTVIRKIEQGKENLNLEKVNQVLKMFGHTLAPTNTRELSKSSKQ
;
A
#
# COMPACT_ATOMS: atom_id res chain seq x y z
N MET A 1 12.90 28.90 10.92
CA MET A 1 11.49 28.70 10.53
C MET A 1 11.34 27.96 9.21
N LEU A 2 12.00 28.41 8.14
CA LEU A 2 11.94 27.73 6.84
C LEU A 2 12.50 26.31 6.90
N LEU A 3 13.58 26.09 7.63
CA LEU A 3 14.19 24.77 7.80
C LEU A 3 13.24 23.78 8.50
N HIS A 4 12.42 24.28 9.42
CA HIS A 4 11.48 23.46 10.17
C HIS A 4 10.33 22.97 9.26
N ILE A 5 9.84 23.85 8.39
CA ILE A 5 8.79 23.54 7.45
C ILE A 5 9.28 22.53 6.40
N ILE A 6 10.49 22.74 5.88
CA ILE A 6 11.11 21.83 4.91
C ILE A 6 11.28 20.44 5.53
N HIS A 7 11.74 20.38 6.79
CA HIS A 7 11.92 19.12 7.50
C HIS A 7 10.57 18.39 7.69
N TYR A 8 9.52 19.14 8.04
CA TYR A 8 8.17 18.58 8.19
C TYR A 8 7.66 18.00 6.88
N PHE A 9 7.81 18.72 5.77
CA PHE A 9 7.41 18.24 4.45
C PHE A 9 8.19 16.98 4.03
N CYS A 10 9.47 16.93 4.30
CA CYS A 10 10.31 15.77 4.02
C CYS A 10 9.83 14.54 4.80
N LEU A 11 9.51 14.71 6.08
CA LEU A 11 8.99 13.62 6.91
C LEU A 11 7.66 13.09 6.42
N ASN A 12 6.74 13.99 6.05
CA ASN A 12 5.44 13.58 5.52
C ASN A 12 5.56 12.84 4.20
N SER A 13 6.42 13.32 3.32
CA SER A 13 6.70 12.68 2.03
C SER A 13 7.28 11.30 2.25
N LEU A 14 8.20 11.17 3.20
CA LEU A 14 8.83 9.90 3.54
C LEU A 14 7.83 8.91 4.11
N LEU A 15 6.94 9.36 4.99
CA LEU A 15 5.89 8.51 5.57
C LEU A 15 4.93 8.00 4.50
N LYS A 16 4.51 8.86 3.58
CA LYS A 16 3.67 8.46 2.45
C LYS A 16 4.34 7.38 1.61
N HIS A 17 5.62 7.58 1.32
CA HIS A 17 6.39 6.62 0.53
C HIS A 17 6.48 5.27 1.25
N ILE A 18 6.71 5.27 2.55
CA ILE A 18 6.78 4.04 3.36
C ILE A 18 5.44 3.31 3.31
N ILE A 19 4.32 4.01 3.50
CA ILE A 19 2.99 3.41 3.51
C ILE A 19 2.67 2.79 2.15
N MET A 20 2.87 3.53 1.07
CA MET A 20 2.56 3.04 -0.28
C MET A 20 3.47 1.89 -0.69
N THR A 21 4.74 1.95 -0.32
CA THR A 21 5.70 0.87 -0.59
C THR A 21 5.34 -0.40 0.19
N ALA A 22 4.96 -0.26 1.46
CA ALA A 22 4.54 -1.39 2.29
C ALA A 22 3.32 -2.08 1.70
N LEU A 23 2.31 -1.31 1.29
CA LEU A 23 1.11 -1.85 0.66
C LEU A 23 1.44 -2.55 -0.66
N ALA A 24 2.24 -1.90 -1.51
CA ALA A 24 2.65 -2.46 -2.80
C ALA A 24 3.38 -3.79 -2.63
N ASN A 25 4.33 -3.84 -1.71
CA ASN A 25 5.12 -5.04 -1.45
C ASN A 25 4.26 -6.16 -0.86
N PHE A 26 3.36 -5.83 0.05
CA PHE A 26 2.45 -6.81 0.65
C PHE A 26 1.58 -7.47 -0.41
N VAL A 27 0.92 -6.66 -1.25
CA VAL A 27 0.01 -7.17 -2.29
C VAL A 27 0.78 -8.01 -3.31
N LYS A 28 1.93 -7.51 -3.76
CA LYS A 28 2.76 -8.22 -4.73
C LYS A 28 3.25 -9.56 -4.18
N GLN A 29 3.71 -9.57 -2.93
CA GLN A 29 4.19 -10.79 -2.28
C GLN A 29 3.08 -11.82 -2.16
N LYS A 30 1.91 -11.42 -1.69
CA LYS A 30 0.76 -12.32 -1.53
C LYS A 30 0.31 -12.87 -2.88
N ARG A 31 0.32 -12.04 -3.91
CA ARG A 31 -0.03 -12.47 -5.27
C ARG A 31 0.95 -13.54 -5.77
N LYS A 32 2.23 -13.31 -5.58
CA LYS A 32 3.28 -14.25 -6.01
C LYS A 32 3.22 -15.56 -5.23
N GLU A 33 2.96 -15.50 -3.92
CA GLU A 33 2.79 -16.69 -3.10
C GLU A 33 1.64 -17.56 -3.57
N ALA A 34 0.58 -16.92 -4.11
CA ALA A 34 -0.57 -17.62 -4.66
C ALA A 34 -0.36 -18.05 -6.12
N ASN A 35 0.80 -17.76 -6.70
CA ASN A 35 1.14 -18.06 -8.10
C ASN A 35 0.16 -17.45 -9.09
N LEU A 36 -0.26 -16.21 -8.83
CA LEU A 36 -1.22 -15.51 -9.68
C LEU A 36 -0.54 -14.41 -10.50
N THR A 37 -0.99 -14.26 -11.75
CA THR A 37 -0.68 -13.06 -12.53
C THR A 37 -1.49 -11.90 -12.01
N GLN A 38 -1.14 -10.68 -12.40
CA GLN A 38 -1.94 -9.50 -12.03
C GLN A 38 -3.38 -9.63 -12.54
N GLU A 39 -3.54 -10.12 -13.76
CA GLU A 39 -4.84 -10.33 -14.38
C GLU A 39 -5.70 -11.34 -13.61
N ALA A 40 -5.12 -12.47 -13.27
CA ALA A 40 -5.82 -13.51 -12.52
C ALA A 40 -6.20 -13.04 -11.12
N PHE A 41 -5.32 -12.27 -10.48
CA PHE A 41 -5.57 -11.71 -9.15
C PHE A 41 -6.74 -10.71 -9.21
N ALA A 42 -6.71 -9.81 -10.19
CA ALA A 42 -7.78 -8.83 -10.37
C ALA A 42 -9.14 -9.51 -10.54
N GLU A 43 -9.18 -10.55 -11.35
CA GLU A 43 -10.40 -11.33 -11.60
C GLU A 43 -10.91 -11.96 -10.29
N ARG A 44 -10.04 -12.59 -9.52
CA ARG A 44 -10.41 -13.22 -8.26
C ARG A 44 -10.86 -12.22 -7.20
N ALA A 45 -10.22 -11.07 -7.15
CA ALA A 45 -10.56 -10.01 -6.21
C ALA A 45 -11.83 -9.26 -6.62
N GLY A 46 -12.25 -9.40 -7.87
CA GLY A 46 -13.41 -8.69 -8.39
C GLY A 46 -13.14 -7.21 -8.61
N VAL A 47 -11.91 -6.84 -8.94
CA VAL A 47 -11.52 -5.45 -9.23
C VAL A 47 -10.91 -5.36 -10.62
N ALA A 48 -10.84 -4.14 -11.15
CA ALA A 48 -10.20 -3.91 -12.45
C ALA A 48 -8.68 -4.16 -12.34
N LEU A 49 -8.07 -4.61 -13.42
CA LEU A 49 -6.63 -4.83 -13.49
C LEU A 49 -5.84 -3.56 -13.13
N THR A 50 -6.35 -2.40 -13.53
CA THR A 50 -5.72 -1.12 -13.20
C THR A 50 -5.60 -0.88 -11.70
N VAL A 51 -6.54 -1.40 -10.90
CA VAL A 51 -6.49 -1.30 -9.44
C VAL A 51 -5.26 -2.06 -8.92
N ILE A 52 -5.07 -3.29 -9.37
CA ILE A 52 -3.92 -4.11 -8.95
C ILE A 52 -2.62 -3.44 -9.37
N ARG A 53 -2.54 -2.95 -10.61
CA ARG A 53 -1.34 -2.27 -11.12
C ARG A 53 -1.01 -1.02 -10.31
N LYS A 54 -2.00 -0.20 -9.99
CA LYS A 54 -1.80 1.01 -9.18
C LYS A 54 -1.29 0.69 -7.80
N ILE A 55 -1.87 -0.32 -7.15
CA ILE A 55 -1.44 -0.75 -5.81
C ILE A 55 0.02 -1.19 -5.86
N GLU A 56 0.38 -2.07 -6.80
CA GLU A 56 1.73 -2.63 -6.89
C GLU A 56 2.77 -1.62 -7.33
N GLN A 57 2.34 -0.55 -8.02
CA GLN A 57 3.23 0.56 -8.40
C GLN A 57 3.41 1.59 -7.29
N GLY A 58 2.70 1.46 -6.18
CA GLY A 58 2.80 2.39 -5.07
C GLY A 58 2.16 3.74 -5.33
N LYS A 59 1.13 3.78 -6.17
CA LYS A 59 0.41 5.03 -6.46
C LYS A 59 -0.37 5.50 -5.24
N GLU A 60 -0.46 6.83 -5.08
CA GLU A 60 -1.14 7.44 -3.92
C GLU A 60 -2.65 7.57 -4.10
N ASN A 61 -3.12 7.72 -5.35
CA ASN A 61 -4.53 7.99 -5.64
C ASN A 61 -5.33 6.68 -5.76
N LEU A 62 -5.42 5.96 -4.66
CA LEU A 62 -6.12 4.68 -4.61
C LEU A 62 -7.52 4.85 -4.01
N ASN A 63 -8.48 4.08 -4.51
CA ASN A 63 -9.81 4.00 -3.94
C ASN A 63 -9.75 3.01 -2.77
N LEU A 64 -10.04 3.48 -1.55
CA LEU A 64 -9.94 2.67 -0.33
C LEU A 64 -10.83 1.43 -0.38
N GLU A 65 -12.03 1.56 -0.92
CA GLU A 65 -12.96 0.45 -1.05
C GLU A 65 -12.37 -0.66 -1.90
N LYS A 66 -11.77 -0.30 -3.04
CA LYS A 66 -11.16 -1.27 -3.95
C LYS A 66 -9.92 -1.90 -3.34
N VAL A 67 -9.10 -1.11 -2.63
CA VAL A 67 -7.92 -1.63 -1.94
C VAL A 67 -8.34 -2.63 -0.86
N ASN A 68 -9.36 -2.30 -0.07
CA ASN A 68 -9.88 -3.19 0.97
C ASN A 68 -10.45 -4.47 0.36
N GLN A 69 -11.07 -4.39 -0.81
CA GLN A 69 -11.59 -5.55 -1.52
C GLN A 69 -10.46 -6.52 -1.90
N VAL A 70 -9.32 -5.97 -2.34
CA VAL A 70 -8.13 -6.76 -2.65
C VAL A 70 -7.55 -7.39 -1.38
N LEU A 71 -7.37 -6.60 -0.33
CA LEU A 71 -6.80 -7.07 0.94
C LEU A 71 -7.67 -8.12 1.62
N LYS A 72 -8.97 -8.04 1.43
CA LYS A 72 -9.93 -8.99 2.01
C LYS A 72 -9.64 -10.43 1.59
N MET A 73 -9.07 -10.64 0.41
CA MET A 73 -8.69 -11.96 -0.07
C MET A 73 -7.69 -12.65 0.87
N PHE A 74 -6.92 -11.86 1.61
CA PHE A 74 -5.90 -12.37 2.54
C PHE A 74 -6.27 -12.13 4.00
N GLY A 75 -7.53 -11.77 4.25
CA GLY A 75 -7.99 -11.50 5.60
C GLY A 75 -7.47 -10.20 6.20
N HIS A 76 -7.15 -9.22 5.35
CA HIS A 76 -6.59 -7.94 5.78
C HIS A 76 -7.51 -6.79 5.39
N THR A 77 -7.33 -5.66 6.04
CA THR A 77 -8.03 -4.41 5.73
C THR A 77 -7.13 -3.23 6.06
N LEU A 78 -7.41 -2.08 5.45
CA LEU A 78 -6.74 -0.84 5.82
C LEU A 78 -7.34 -0.33 7.12
N ALA A 79 -6.49 0.17 8.01
CA ALA A 79 -6.90 0.74 9.29
C ALA A 79 -5.91 1.83 9.70
N PRO A 80 -6.39 2.82 10.48
CA PRO A 80 -5.47 3.83 11.03
C PRO A 80 -4.44 3.16 11.94
N THR A 81 -3.21 3.64 11.87
CA THR A 81 -2.14 3.13 12.71
C THR A 81 -1.31 4.31 13.24
N ASN A 82 -0.63 4.07 14.35
CA ASN A 82 0.24 5.08 14.95
C ASN A 82 1.50 5.22 14.10
N THR A 83 1.87 6.45 13.77
CA THR A 83 3.05 6.71 12.95
C THR A 83 4.34 6.23 13.59
N ARG A 84 4.42 6.20 14.90
CA ARG A 84 5.59 5.67 15.64
C ARG A 84 5.77 4.18 15.37
N GLU A 85 4.68 3.44 15.36
CA GLU A 85 4.71 2.00 15.07
C GLU A 85 5.10 1.73 13.63
N LEU A 86 4.63 2.55 12.69
CA LEU A 86 5.02 2.46 11.29
C LEU A 86 6.53 2.66 11.12
N SER A 87 7.10 3.65 11.80
CA SER A 87 8.53 3.91 11.75
C SER A 87 9.34 2.74 12.30
N LYS A 88 8.85 2.09 13.36
CA LYS A 88 9.50 0.90 13.92
C LYS A 88 9.42 -0.29 12.97
N SER A 89 8.26 -0.50 12.34
CA SER A 89 8.08 -1.58 11.37
C SER A 89 8.99 -1.43 10.16
N SER A 90 9.21 -0.20 9.69
CA SER A 90 10.05 0.05 8.53
C SER A 90 11.53 -0.19 8.79
N LYS A 91 11.95 -0.30 10.06
CA LYS A 91 13.33 -0.57 10.43
C LYS A 91 13.66 -2.07 10.50
N GLN A 92 12.64 -2.90 10.37
CA GLN A 92 12.82 -4.35 10.33
C GLN A 92 12.92 -4.84 8.89
#